data_cd2a334b06d69b9710ee4406be49577c
#
_entry.id   cd2a334b06d69b9710ee4406be49577c
#
_cell.length_a   1.000
_cell.length_b   1.000
_cell.length_c   1.000
_cell.angle_alpha   90.00
_cell.angle_beta   90.00
_cell.angle_gamma   90.00
#
_symmetry.space_group_name_H-M   'P 1'
#
loop_
_entity.id
_entity.type
_entity.pdbx_description
1 polymer ?
#
loop_
_entity_poly.entity_id
_entity_poly.type
_entity_poly.pdbx_seq_one_letter_code
_entity_poly.pdbx_strand_id
1 'polypeptide(L)'
;MMKFGLLTAILDGWTFEEVVDIASEMGFKCLEVACWPAGKAERRYAGVSHIDCERVCEDDAYAAYVKDLVASRGLEISSLAFYPNTMDPNLEKREAAVSHLQAVIKASAKLGVGMVTTFIGKDQYKTFEENIELFKQIWPGLIALAEECGVKVAIENCPMLFGADQWPGGQNLMCTPQIYRQLFEIIPSPNFGLNFDPSHYVWQGLDYLKTVYDFKDRIFHIHFKDIKLYPEKLAECGVLAYPLDYMSPKIPGLGDVNWGAFVSALNDIRFNGCAVIEVEDKAFESCREDILTSIRLSKRYLNNFIN
;
A
#
# COMPACT_ATOMS: atom_id res chain seq x y z
N MET A 1 -14.05 6.18 14.33
CA MET A 1 -14.67 6.04 12.98
C MET A 1 -13.53 5.99 11.97
N MET A 2 -13.57 5.05 11.03
CA MET A 2 -12.57 4.92 9.96
C MET A 2 -12.47 6.22 9.15
N LYS A 3 -11.23 6.67 8.88
CA LYS A 3 -11.00 7.86 8.06
C LYS A 3 -10.81 7.46 6.61
N PHE A 4 -11.41 8.21 5.69
CA PHE A 4 -11.40 7.90 4.27
C PHE A 4 -10.44 8.82 3.51
N GLY A 5 -9.54 8.26 2.76
CA GLY A 5 -8.44 8.97 2.12
C GLY A 5 -8.10 8.50 0.71
N LEU A 6 -6.94 8.95 0.25
CA LEU A 6 -6.40 8.69 -1.08
C LEU A 6 -4.91 8.35 -0.98
N LEU A 7 -4.48 7.29 -1.69
CA LEU A 7 -3.07 7.06 -2.00
C LEU A 7 -2.63 7.99 -3.14
N THR A 8 -1.59 8.78 -2.90
CA THR A 8 -1.21 9.85 -3.83
C THR A 8 -0.42 9.37 -5.04
N ALA A 9 0.02 8.12 -5.08
CA ALA A 9 0.85 7.56 -6.16
C ALA A 9 0.22 7.68 -7.56
N ILE A 10 -1.13 7.68 -7.67
CA ILE A 10 -1.84 7.90 -8.95
C ILE A 10 -1.68 9.33 -9.48
N LEU A 11 -1.33 10.28 -8.63
CA LEU A 11 -1.17 11.70 -8.98
C LEU A 11 0.27 12.03 -9.37
N ASP A 12 0.93 11.16 -10.15
CA ASP A 12 2.24 11.44 -10.72
C ASP A 12 2.22 12.70 -11.59
N GLY A 13 3.23 13.57 -11.40
CA GLY A 13 3.35 14.84 -12.11
C GLY A 13 2.47 15.98 -11.56
N TRP A 14 1.79 15.80 -10.42
CA TRP A 14 1.24 16.90 -9.62
C TRP A 14 2.22 17.32 -8.51
N THR A 15 2.23 18.59 -8.14
CA THR A 15 2.97 19.04 -6.95
C THR A 15 2.26 18.56 -5.68
N PHE A 16 2.97 18.55 -4.55
CA PHE A 16 2.34 18.15 -3.30
C PHE A 16 1.20 19.08 -2.88
N GLU A 17 1.32 20.39 -3.18
CA GLU A 17 0.27 21.38 -2.96
C GLU A 17 -0.98 21.05 -3.78
N GLU A 18 -0.83 20.76 -5.08
CA GLU A 18 -1.93 20.35 -5.94
C GLU A 18 -2.62 19.07 -5.43
N VAL A 19 -1.83 18.09 -4.97
CA VAL A 19 -2.35 16.84 -4.39
C VAL A 19 -3.19 17.10 -3.14
N VAL A 20 -2.69 17.93 -2.24
CA VAL A 20 -3.40 18.30 -1.00
C VAL A 20 -4.68 19.08 -1.31
N ASP A 21 -4.64 20.03 -2.26
CA ASP A 21 -5.81 20.79 -2.69
C ASP A 21 -6.87 19.86 -3.32
N ILE A 22 -6.50 18.99 -4.25
CA ILE A 22 -7.38 17.99 -4.88
C ILE A 22 -8.07 17.11 -3.82
N ALA A 23 -7.32 16.60 -2.88
CA ALA A 23 -7.86 15.72 -1.84
C ALA A 23 -8.83 16.47 -0.90
N SER A 24 -8.50 17.71 -0.52
CA SER A 24 -9.36 18.56 0.29
C SER A 24 -10.66 18.92 -0.43
N GLU A 25 -10.57 19.36 -1.69
CA GLU A 25 -11.74 19.68 -2.53
C GLU A 25 -12.66 18.49 -2.75
N MET A 26 -12.09 17.29 -2.90
CA MET A 26 -12.86 16.06 -2.97
C MET A 26 -13.42 15.60 -1.61
N GLY A 27 -13.07 16.27 -0.50
CA GLY A 27 -13.59 16.00 0.85
C GLY A 27 -13.02 14.72 1.47
N PHE A 28 -11.80 14.33 1.14
CA PHE A 28 -11.06 13.29 1.86
C PHE A 28 -10.66 13.79 3.26
N LYS A 29 -10.24 12.87 4.12
CA LYS A 29 -9.80 13.17 5.50
C LYS A 29 -8.33 12.86 5.72
N CYS A 30 -7.76 11.96 4.93
CA CYS A 30 -6.37 11.58 5.05
C CYS A 30 -5.73 11.28 3.69
N LEU A 31 -4.40 11.33 3.67
CA LEU A 31 -3.56 10.96 2.54
C LEU A 31 -2.56 9.89 2.94
N GLU A 32 -2.44 8.88 2.14
CA GLU A 32 -1.26 8.04 2.08
C GLU A 32 -0.32 8.63 1.03
N VAL A 33 0.81 9.17 1.48
CA VAL A 33 1.66 10.00 0.63
C VAL A 33 2.80 9.19 0.05
N ALA A 34 2.89 9.15 -1.29
CA ALA A 34 3.98 8.52 -2.02
C ALA A 34 5.31 9.22 -1.77
N CYS A 35 6.33 8.45 -1.36
CA CYS A 35 7.63 8.93 -0.88
C CYS A 35 8.78 8.10 -1.47
N TRP A 36 8.79 7.85 -2.79
CA TRP A 36 9.93 7.21 -3.43
C TRP A 36 11.14 8.14 -3.45
N PRO A 37 12.37 7.61 -3.64
CA PRO A 37 13.53 8.45 -3.92
C PRO A 37 13.25 9.38 -5.10
N ALA A 38 13.70 10.63 -5.01
CA ALA A 38 13.55 11.59 -6.11
C ALA A 38 14.24 11.05 -7.37
N GLY A 39 13.51 11.00 -8.50
CA GLY A 39 14.05 10.47 -9.75
C GLY A 39 12.97 10.10 -10.76
N LYS A 40 13.39 9.47 -11.85
CA LYS A 40 12.46 8.97 -12.86
C LYS A 40 11.92 7.62 -12.41
N ALA A 41 10.61 7.48 -12.37
CA ALA A 41 9.95 6.22 -12.12
C ALA A 41 10.38 5.14 -13.13
N GLU A 42 10.86 4.01 -12.65
CA GLU A 42 11.14 2.84 -13.50
C GLU A 42 9.86 2.12 -13.92
N ARG A 43 8.79 2.30 -13.16
CA ARG A 43 7.49 1.65 -13.33
C ARG A 43 6.36 2.65 -13.04
N ARG A 44 5.17 2.35 -13.56
CA ARG A 44 3.94 3.01 -13.20
C ARG A 44 3.74 2.96 -11.66
N TYR A 45 3.47 4.10 -11.05
CA TYR A 45 3.34 4.30 -9.60
C TYR A 45 4.62 4.13 -8.76
N ALA A 46 5.68 3.53 -9.27
CA ALA A 46 6.95 3.45 -8.58
C ALA A 46 7.86 4.62 -9.02
N GLY A 47 8.29 5.42 -8.06
CA GLY A 47 9.12 6.61 -8.29
C GLY A 47 8.35 7.92 -8.12
N VAL A 48 7.06 7.88 -7.78
CA VAL A 48 6.30 9.08 -7.40
C VAL A 48 6.76 9.54 -6.03
N SER A 49 7.15 10.80 -5.91
CA SER A 49 7.56 11.39 -4.66
C SER A 49 6.88 12.75 -4.47
N HIS A 50 5.99 12.81 -3.50
CA HIS A 50 5.34 14.05 -3.09
C HIS A 50 5.97 14.66 -1.84
N ILE A 51 6.68 13.84 -1.05
CA ILE A 51 7.47 14.28 0.11
C ILE A 51 8.86 13.68 0.00
N ASP A 52 9.87 14.53 0.09
CA ASP A 52 11.28 14.13 0.19
C ASP A 52 11.60 13.77 1.63
N CYS A 53 11.68 12.47 1.92
CA CYS A 53 11.89 11.96 3.28
C CYS A 53 13.28 12.27 3.82
N GLU A 54 14.31 12.31 2.99
CA GLU A 54 15.67 12.66 3.41
C GLU A 54 15.70 14.14 3.83
N ARG A 55 15.12 15.00 3.01
CA ARG A 55 14.98 16.42 3.34
C ARG A 55 14.13 16.65 4.59
N VAL A 56 13.04 15.90 4.79
CA VAL A 56 12.26 15.95 6.04
C VAL A 56 13.15 15.69 7.23
N CYS A 57 14.05 14.70 7.17
CA CYS A 57 14.96 14.37 8.27
C CYS A 57 15.96 15.48 8.59
N GLU A 58 16.43 16.23 7.59
CA GLU A 58 17.52 17.20 7.69
C GLU A 58 17.05 18.64 7.85
N ASP A 59 15.87 19.00 7.31
CA ASP A 59 15.34 20.38 7.22
C ASP A 59 14.05 20.52 8.05
N ASP A 60 14.18 21.15 9.24
CA ASP A 60 13.02 21.38 10.12
C ASP A 60 11.98 22.32 9.50
N ALA A 61 12.42 23.29 8.67
CA ALA A 61 11.52 24.21 8.01
C ALA A 61 10.67 23.49 6.94
N TYR A 62 11.28 22.56 6.20
CA TYR A 62 10.54 21.74 5.26
C TYR A 62 9.58 20.77 5.97
N ALA A 63 9.99 20.16 7.07
CA ALA A 63 9.11 19.32 7.87
C ALA A 63 7.91 20.10 8.43
N ALA A 64 8.12 21.33 8.90
CA ALA A 64 7.05 22.22 9.34
C ALA A 64 6.11 22.58 8.17
N TYR A 65 6.66 22.98 7.03
CA TYR A 65 5.90 23.27 5.82
C TYR A 65 4.97 22.13 5.40
N VAL A 66 5.47 20.88 5.36
CA VAL A 66 4.66 19.69 5.01
C VAL A 66 3.47 19.54 5.97
N LYS A 67 3.72 19.65 7.29
CA LYS A 67 2.66 19.55 8.30
C LYS A 67 1.62 20.66 8.18
N ASP A 68 2.08 21.89 8.05
CA ASP A 68 1.21 23.07 7.99
C ASP A 68 0.35 23.06 6.72
N LEU A 69 0.91 22.66 5.57
CA LEU A 69 0.18 22.56 4.32
C LEU A 69 -0.99 21.61 4.46
N VAL A 70 -0.76 20.38 4.92
CA VAL A 70 -1.79 19.35 5.07
C VAL A 70 -2.85 19.77 6.09
N ALA A 71 -2.41 20.26 7.26
CA ALA A 71 -3.31 20.70 8.32
C ALA A 71 -4.16 21.90 7.90
N SER A 72 -3.61 22.85 7.12
CA SER A 72 -4.33 24.03 6.63
C SER A 72 -5.51 23.68 5.71
N ARG A 73 -5.54 22.50 5.15
CA ARG A 73 -6.62 21.98 4.30
C ARG A 73 -7.55 21.01 5.03
N GLY A 74 -7.38 20.84 6.34
CA GLY A 74 -8.18 19.95 7.17
C GLY A 74 -7.95 18.46 6.89
N LEU A 75 -6.77 18.13 6.38
CA LEU A 75 -6.32 16.79 6.10
C LEU A 75 -5.29 16.31 7.14
N GLU A 76 -5.05 15.02 7.18
CA GLU A 76 -3.91 14.41 7.86
C GLU A 76 -3.15 13.46 6.93
N ILE A 77 -1.90 13.15 7.24
CA ILE A 77 -1.16 12.08 6.57
C ILE A 77 -1.42 10.79 7.34
N SER A 78 -2.01 9.79 6.68
CA SER A 78 -2.26 8.47 7.28
C SER A 78 -1.03 7.60 7.34
N SER A 79 -0.17 7.70 6.34
CA SER A 79 1.08 6.98 6.24
C SER A 79 2.00 7.61 5.18
N LEU A 80 3.30 7.36 5.30
CA LEU A 80 4.26 7.58 4.23
C LEU A 80 4.43 6.27 3.47
N ALA A 81 4.21 6.30 2.15
CA ALA A 81 4.16 5.13 1.29
C ALA A 81 5.44 4.97 0.48
N PHE A 82 6.11 3.84 0.67
CA PHE A 82 7.24 3.42 -0.15
C PHE A 82 7.21 1.90 -0.32
N TYR A 83 6.97 1.43 -1.53
CA TYR A 83 6.74 0.02 -1.83
C TYR A 83 7.89 -0.61 -2.65
N PRO A 84 9.09 -0.77 -2.06
CA PRO A 84 10.24 -1.39 -2.71
C PRO A 84 10.25 -2.91 -2.55
N ASN A 85 11.17 -3.56 -3.25
CA ASN A 85 11.61 -4.90 -2.90
C ASN A 85 12.84 -4.83 -1.99
N THR A 86 12.66 -4.85 -0.65
CA THR A 86 13.78 -4.83 0.31
C THR A 86 14.55 -6.14 0.36
N MET A 87 14.13 -7.15 -0.37
CA MET A 87 14.78 -8.46 -0.49
C MET A 87 15.22 -8.76 -1.93
N ASP A 88 15.42 -7.71 -2.75
CA ASP A 88 15.86 -7.82 -4.14
C ASP A 88 17.11 -8.70 -4.26
N PRO A 89 17.20 -9.60 -5.27
CA PRO A 89 18.39 -10.40 -5.50
C PRO A 89 19.64 -9.57 -5.81
N ASN A 90 19.46 -8.37 -6.39
CA ASN A 90 20.55 -7.41 -6.58
C ASN A 90 20.85 -6.70 -5.25
N LEU A 91 22.07 -6.89 -4.74
CA LEU A 91 22.48 -6.36 -3.43
C LEU A 91 22.42 -4.82 -3.37
N GLU A 92 22.86 -4.13 -4.42
CA GLU A 92 22.86 -2.66 -4.47
C GLU A 92 21.40 -2.11 -4.42
N LYS A 93 20.49 -2.70 -5.18
CA LYS A 93 19.05 -2.34 -5.12
C LYS A 93 18.45 -2.60 -3.76
N ARG A 94 18.81 -3.74 -3.16
CA ARG A 94 18.36 -4.12 -1.80
C ARG A 94 18.83 -3.13 -0.76
N GLU A 95 20.12 -2.80 -0.75
CA GLU A 95 20.71 -1.85 0.19
C GLU A 95 20.11 -0.45 0.03
N ALA A 96 19.93 0.02 -1.20
CA ALA A 96 19.26 1.28 -1.48
C ALA A 96 17.81 1.30 -0.98
N ALA A 97 17.06 0.22 -1.23
CA ALA A 97 15.68 0.09 -0.77
C ALA A 97 15.57 0.09 0.76
N VAL A 98 16.44 -0.65 1.45
CA VAL A 98 16.50 -0.71 2.92
C VAL A 98 16.89 0.65 3.49
N SER A 99 17.92 1.31 2.94
CA SER A 99 18.36 2.63 3.39
C SER A 99 17.26 3.69 3.24
N HIS A 100 16.59 3.73 2.11
CA HIS A 100 15.51 4.69 1.90
C HIS A 100 14.29 4.39 2.81
N LEU A 101 13.93 3.12 3.02
CA LEU A 101 12.86 2.75 3.97
C LEU A 101 13.19 3.21 5.40
N GLN A 102 14.45 3.14 5.82
CA GLN A 102 14.88 3.70 7.11
C GLN A 102 14.68 5.22 7.16
N ALA A 103 14.99 5.95 6.08
CA ALA A 103 14.71 7.39 5.98
C ALA A 103 13.20 7.70 6.05
N VAL A 104 12.36 6.91 5.37
CA VAL A 104 10.89 7.03 5.44
C VAL A 104 10.36 6.81 6.85
N ILE A 105 10.88 5.81 7.59
CA ILE A 105 10.51 5.57 9.01
C ILE A 105 10.87 6.78 9.88
N LYS A 106 12.08 7.32 9.75
CA LYS A 106 12.53 8.51 10.50
C LYS A 106 11.70 9.75 10.13
N ALA A 107 11.44 9.96 8.85
CA ALA A 107 10.60 11.06 8.37
C ALA A 107 9.17 10.97 8.92
N SER A 108 8.59 9.76 8.96
CA SER A 108 7.27 9.51 9.53
C SER A 108 7.21 9.93 11.00
N ALA A 109 8.22 9.59 11.80
CA ALA A 109 8.33 10.02 13.19
C ALA A 109 8.44 11.55 13.30
N LYS A 110 9.32 12.18 12.51
CA LYS A 110 9.55 13.64 12.55
C LYS A 110 8.32 14.44 12.12
N LEU A 111 7.55 13.94 11.17
CA LEU A 111 6.28 14.52 10.77
C LEU A 111 5.13 14.26 11.77
N GLY A 112 5.29 13.34 12.70
CA GLY A 112 4.25 12.93 13.63
C GLY A 112 3.16 12.05 12.98
N VAL A 113 3.46 11.41 11.85
CA VAL A 113 2.55 10.52 11.11
C VAL A 113 2.39 9.19 11.82
N GLY A 114 3.50 8.62 12.29
CA GLY A 114 3.51 7.39 13.09
C GLY A 114 3.19 6.11 12.31
N MET A 115 3.16 6.14 10.97
CA MET A 115 2.94 4.97 10.13
C MET A 115 3.70 5.06 8.81
N VAL A 116 4.20 3.90 8.37
CA VAL A 116 4.77 3.67 7.04
C VAL A 116 4.05 2.49 6.41
N THR A 117 3.70 2.61 5.13
CA THR A 117 3.13 1.53 4.31
C THR A 117 4.17 1.09 3.29
N THR A 118 4.35 -0.23 3.16
CA THR A 118 5.46 -0.78 2.37
C THR A 118 5.23 -2.24 1.98
N PHE A 119 6.19 -2.83 1.24
CA PHE A 119 6.29 -4.27 0.97
C PHE A 119 7.43 -4.89 1.78
N ILE A 120 7.32 -6.20 2.06
CA ILE A 120 8.45 -7.00 2.54
C ILE A 120 9.50 -7.18 1.44
N GLY A 121 9.04 -7.41 0.22
CA GLY A 121 9.87 -7.87 -0.87
C GLY A 121 10.06 -9.39 -0.89
N LYS A 122 10.74 -9.89 -1.91
CA LYS A 122 11.08 -11.30 -2.10
C LYS A 122 12.16 -11.45 -3.17
N ASP A 123 13.11 -12.34 -2.94
CA ASP A 123 13.99 -12.84 -4.00
C ASP A 123 13.25 -13.97 -4.74
N GLN A 124 12.76 -13.67 -5.96
CA GLN A 124 11.96 -14.61 -6.75
C GLN A 124 12.72 -15.86 -7.22
N TYR A 125 14.05 -15.85 -7.14
CA TYR A 125 14.92 -16.96 -7.54
C TYR A 125 15.24 -17.91 -6.39
N LYS A 126 14.81 -17.60 -5.16
CA LYS A 126 15.01 -18.39 -3.96
C LYS A 126 13.75 -19.15 -3.57
N THR A 127 13.95 -20.26 -2.86
CA THR A 127 12.86 -21.02 -2.23
C THR A 127 12.16 -20.17 -1.16
N PHE A 128 11.02 -20.64 -0.70
CA PHE A 128 10.31 -19.98 0.39
C PHE A 128 11.15 -19.94 1.67
N GLU A 129 11.79 -21.04 2.03
CA GLU A 129 12.65 -21.18 3.21
C GLU A 129 13.86 -20.23 3.15
N GLU A 130 14.51 -20.14 2.00
CA GLU A 130 15.62 -19.19 1.80
C GLU A 130 15.17 -17.73 1.91
N ASN A 131 13.95 -17.41 1.46
CA ASN A 131 13.37 -16.09 1.64
C ASN A 131 13.03 -15.80 3.12
N ILE A 132 12.57 -16.78 3.88
CA ILE A 132 12.38 -16.66 5.33
C ILE A 132 13.71 -16.36 6.04
N GLU A 133 14.80 -17.04 5.66
CA GLU A 133 16.11 -16.74 6.24
C GLU A 133 16.62 -15.34 5.86
N LEU A 134 16.36 -14.88 4.64
CA LEU A 134 16.67 -13.51 4.23
C LEU A 134 15.82 -12.46 4.98
N PHE A 135 14.52 -12.74 5.18
CA PHE A 135 13.65 -11.92 6.01
C PHE A 135 14.18 -11.76 7.44
N LYS A 136 14.61 -12.85 8.07
CA LYS A 136 15.19 -12.82 9.42
C LYS A 136 16.46 -11.98 9.52
N GLN A 137 17.20 -11.82 8.42
CA GLN A 137 18.42 -11.00 8.38
C GLN A 137 18.13 -9.50 8.24
N ILE A 138 17.07 -9.13 7.54
CA ILE A 138 16.80 -7.73 7.16
C ILE A 138 15.74 -7.09 8.07
N TRP A 139 14.60 -7.75 8.22
CA TRP A 139 13.40 -7.14 8.77
C TRP A 139 13.40 -6.88 10.27
N PRO A 140 14.03 -7.70 11.13
CA PRO A 140 14.13 -7.37 12.56
C PRO A 140 14.77 -6.01 12.84
N GLY A 141 15.81 -5.65 12.08
CA GLY A 141 16.46 -4.33 12.21
C GLY A 141 15.57 -3.15 11.79
N LEU A 142 14.76 -3.33 10.73
CA LEU A 142 13.80 -2.31 10.27
C LEU A 142 12.68 -2.12 11.29
N ILE A 143 12.16 -3.20 11.86
CA ILE A 143 11.09 -3.11 12.86
C ILE A 143 11.61 -2.56 14.19
N ALA A 144 12.83 -2.91 14.60
CA ALA A 144 13.46 -2.30 15.79
C ALA A 144 13.61 -0.78 15.63
N LEU A 145 14.07 -0.30 14.46
CA LEU A 145 14.11 1.13 14.17
C LEU A 145 12.71 1.78 14.22
N ALA A 146 11.70 1.10 13.69
CA ALA A 146 10.33 1.60 13.72
C ALA A 146 9.79 1.70 15.18
N GLU A 147 10.11 0.73 16.03
CA GLU A 147 9.77 0.76 17.46
C GLU A 147 10.47 1.92 18.18
N GLU A 148 11.77 2.11 17.95
CA GLU A 148 12.53 3.24 18.51
C GLU A 148 11.96 4.59 18.09
N CYS A 149 11.47 4.69 16.85
CA CYS A 149 10.83 5.88 16.30
C CYS A 149 9.34 6.04 16.70
N GLY A 150 8.71 5.06 17.34
CA GLY A 150 7.29 5.06 17.64
C GLY A 150 6.41 4.95 16.39
N VAL A 151 6.93 4.32 15.31
CA VAL A 151 6.28 4.20 14.00
C VAL A 151 5.76 2.77 13.80
N LYS A 152 4.55 2.63 13.27
CA LYS A 152 4.03 1.35 12.79
C LYS A 152 4.43 1.11 11.35
N VAL A 153 4.71 -0.13 11.01
CA VAL A 153 4.98 -0.57 9.64
C VAL A 153 3.86 -1.49 9.18
N ALA A 154 3.11 -1.02 8.19
CA ALA A 154 1.97 -1.73 7.61
C ALA A 154 2.35 -2.31 6.24
N ILE A 155 2.35 -3.63 6.12
CA ILE A 155 2.74 -4.33 4.90
C ILE A 155 1.52 -4.56 4.02
N GLU A 156 1.60 -4.12 2.78
CA GLU A 156 0.58 -4.44 1.79
C GLU A 156 0.75 -5.86 1.27
N ASN A 157 -0.38 -6.55 1.10
CA ASN A 157 -0.44 -7.94 0.67
C ASN A 157 -0.42 -8.15 -0.85
N CYS A 158 -0.02 -7.15 -1.62
CA CYS A 158 0.18 -7.26 -3.06
C CYS A 158 1.33 -8.24 -3.37
N PRO A 159 1.14 -9.25 -4.24
CA PRO A 159 2.22 -10.14 -4.66
C PRO A 159 3.34 -9.48 -5.48
N MET A 160 3.18 -8.22 -5.89
CA MET A 160 4.12 -7.48 -6.76
C MET A 160 4.37 -8.19 -8.10
N LEU A 161 3.30 -8.47 -8.84
CA LEU A 161 3.38 -9.03 -10.19
C LEU A 161 3.35 -7.90 -11.22
N PHE A 162 4.51 -7.37 -11.59
CA PHE A 162 4.62 -6.27 -12.55
C PHE A 162 4.91 -6.75 -13.98
N GLY A 163 5.42 -7.97 -14.14
CA GLY A 163 5.70 -8.61 -15.41
C GLY A 163 5.56 -10.12 -15.35
N ALA A 164 5.36 -10.77 -16.50
CA ALA A 164 5.18 -12.21 -16.59
C ALA A 164 6.42 -13.00 -16.13
N ASP A 165 7.61 -12.39 -16.17
CA ASP A 165 8.86 -12.95 -15.68
C ASP A 165 8.91 -13.07 -14.14
N GLN A 166 8.00 -12.41 -13.44
CA GLN A 166 7.89 -12.48 -11.98
C GLN A 166 6.90 -13.56 -11.51
N TRP A 167 6.24 -14.22 -12.42
CA TRP A 167 5.33 -15.33 -12.16
C TRP A 167 6.05 -16.68 -12.32
N PRO A 168 5.76 -17.72 -11.47
CA PRO A 168 4.90 -17.65 -10.28
C PRO A 168 5.63 -17.08 -9.06
N GLY A 169 4.85 -16.44 -8.17
CA GLY A 169 5.27 -16.09 -6.83
C GLY A 169 5.60 -14.62 -6.55
N GLY A 170 5.74 -13.79 -7.58
CA GLY A 170 5.93 -12.35 -7.41
C GLY A 170 7.18 -11.93 -6.63
N GLN A 171 7.25 -10.65 -6.29
CA GLN A 171 8.38 -10.05 -5.57
C GLN A 171 8.00 -9.53 -4.18
N ASN A 172 6.90 -10.02 -3.59
CA ASN A 172 6.55 -9.74 -2.19
C ASN A 172 6.19 -11.04 -1.47
N LEU A 173 6.79 -11.23 -0.29
CA LEU A 173 6.63 -12.45 0.51
C LEU A 173 5.28 -12.48 1.24
N MET A 174 4.81 -11.33 1.75
CA MET A 174 3.67 -11.25 2.68
C MET A 174 2.32 -11.18 1.97
N CYS A 175 1.90 -12.26 1.29
CA CYS A 175 0.72 -12.27 0.41
C CYS A 175 -0.45 -13.13 0.87
N THR A 176 -0.27 -14.02 1.87
CA THR A 176 -1.30 -14.96 2.30
C THR A 176 -1.40 -15.07 3.82
N PRO A 177 -2.58 -15.48 4.37
CA PRO A 177 -2.75 -15.64 5.81
C PRO A 177 -1.77 -16.62 6.47
N GLN A 178 -1.36 -17.66 5.75
CA GLN A 178 -0.37 -18.62 6.23
C GLN A 178 0.98 -17.94 6.46
N ILE A 179 1.41 -17.12 5.49
CA ILE A 179 2.68 -16.39 5.58
C ILE A 179 2.59 -15.30 6.65
N TYR A 180 1.46 -14.59 6.79
CA TYR A 180 1.28 -13.59 7.87
C TYR A 180 1.54 -14.18 9.24
N ARG A 181 0.95 -15.36 9.55
CA ARG A 181 1.16 -16.02 10.85
C ARG A 181 2.63 -16.31 11.09
N GLN A 182 3.33 -16.84 10.10
CA GLN A 182 4.75 -17.18 10.22
C GLN A 182 5.62 -15.91 10.41
N LEU A 183 5.38 -14.84 9.66
CA LEU A 183 6.16 -13.62 9.79
C LEU A 183 5.88 -12.91 11.14
N PHE A 184 4.63 -12.93 11.62
CA PHE A 184 4.28 -12.39 12.93
C PHE A 184 4.82 -13.23 14.09
N GLU A 185 5.03 -14.54 13.91
CA GLU A 185 5.75 -15.38 14.88
C GLU A 185 7.25 -15.05 14.93
N ILE A 186 7.86 -14.78 13.79
CA ILE A 186 9.27 -14.38 13.71
C ILE A 186 9.50 -12.98 14.30
N ILE A 187 8.60 -12.04 14.00
CA ILE A 187 8.64 -10.66 14.51
C ILE A 187 7.30 -10.37 15.22
N PRO A 188 7.19 -10.67 16.52
CA PRO A 188 5.92 -10.49 17.25
C PRO A 188 5.59 -9.03 17.61
N SER A 189 6.38 -8.07 17.14
CA SER A 189 6.24 -6.65 17.40
C SER A 189 4.81 -6.13 17.17
N PRO A 190 4.24 -5.32 18.07
CA PRO A 190 2.96 -4.64 17.86
C PRO A 190 3.03 -3.53 16.79
N ASN A 191 4.24 -3.14 16.37
CA ASN A 191 4.44 -2.14 15.33
C ASN A 191 4.52 -2.75 13.91
N PHE A 192 4.44 -4.08 13.81
CA PHE A 192 4.45 -4.82 12.53
C PHE A 192 3.07 -5.36 12.22
N GLY A 193 2.47 -4.93 11.10
CA GLY A 193 1.10 -5.28 10.73
C GLY A 193 0.83 -5.19 9.25
N LEU A 194 -0.46 -5.06 8.89
CA LEU A 194 -0.96 -5.11 7.52
C LEU A 194 -1.50 -3.74 7.07
N ASN A 195 -1.17 -3.35 5.87
CA ASN A 195 -1.96 -2.50 5.00
C ASN A 195 -2.77 -3.45 4.11
N PHE A 196 -4.03 -3.69 4.46
CA PHE A 196 -4.78 -4.80 3.88
C PHE A 196 -5.58 -4.37 2.64
N ASP A 197 -5.30 -5.03 1.52
CA ASP A 197 -6.00 -4.88 0.25
C ASP A 197 -6.79 -6.16 -0.09
N PRO A 198 -8.13 -6.12 -0.10
CA PRO A 198 -8.95 -7.29 -0.41
C PRO A 198 -8.87 -7.71 -1.89
N SER A 199 -8.50 -6.80 -2.80
CA SER A 199 -8.48 -7.09 -4.24
C SER A 199 -7.52 -8.21 -4.60
N HIS A 200 -6.37 -8.26 -3.93
CA HIS A 200 -5.37 -9.31 -4.15
C HIS A 200 -5.83 -10.70 -3.72
N TYR A 201 -6.86 -10.78 -2.90
CA TYR A 201 -7.45 -12.06 -2.48
C TYR A 201 -8.44 -12.61 -3.50
N VAL A 202 -9.17 -11.76 -4.21
CA VAL A 202 -10.21 -12.18 -5.16
C VAL A 202 -9.63 -13.10 -6.23
N TRP A 203 -8.56 -12.69 -6.90
CA TRP A 203 -7.98 -13.49 -7.98
C TRP A 203 -7.17 -14.69 -7.47
N GLN A 204 -6.72 -14.68 -6.21
CA GLN A 204 -6.06 -15.82 -5.56
C GLN A 204 -7.07 -16.82 -4.96
N GLY A 205 -8.37 -16.53 -4.96
CA GLY A 205 -9.39 -17.36 -4.33
C GLY A 205 -9.28 -17.44 -2.81
N LEU A 206 -8.72 -16.41 -2.17
CA LEU A 206 -8.58 -16.32 -0.72
C LEU A 206 -9.78 -15.62 -0.09
N ASP A 207 -10.11 -15.97 1.15
CA ASP A 207 -11.19 -15.36 1.91
C ASP A 207 -10.69 -14.09 2.64
N TYR A 208 -10.94 -12.91 2.04
CA TYR A 208 -10.58 -11.63 2.63
C TYR A 208 -11.43 -11.25 3.84
N LEU A 209 -12.69 -11.72 3.94
CA LEU A 209 -13.54 -11.44 5.10
C LEU A 209 -13.02 -12.19 6.33
N LYS A 210 -12.73 -13.48 6.18
CA LYS A 210 -12.11 -14.26 7.26
C LYS A 210 -10.81 -13.62 7.73
N THR A 211 -10.00 -13.11 6.80
CA THR A 211 -8.71 -12.47 7.13
C THR A 211 -8.91 -11.21 7.97
N VAL A 212 -9.95 -10.41 7.73
CA VAL A 212 -10.27 -9.24 8.56
C VAL A 212 -10.48 -9.65 10.02
N TYR A 213 -11.23 -10.72 10.29
CA TYR A 213 -11.47 -11.20 11.65
C TYR A 213 -10.22 -11.85 12.28
N ASP A 214 -9.50 -12.69 11.53
CA ASP A 214 -8.33 -13.42 12.01
C ASP A 214 -7.17 -12.49 12.41
N PHE A 215 -7.01 -11.38 11.70
CA PHE A 215 -5.88 -10.45 11.87
C PHE A 215 -6.30 -9.03 12.33
N LYS A 216 -7.47 -8.90 12.97
CA LYS A 216 -8.03 -7.61 13.40
C LYS A 216 -7.06 -6.72 14.18
N ASP A 217 -6.19 -7.30 14.99
CA ASP A 217 -5.22 -6.59 15.83
C ASP A 217 -3.92 -6.25 15.07
N ARG A 218 -3.79 -6.71 13.82
CA ARG A 218 -2.65 -6.51 12.93
C ARG A 218 -3.00 -5.66 11.71
N ILE A 219 -4.25 -5.38 11.42
CA ILE A 219 -4.67 -4.48 10.33
C ILE A 219 -4.56 -3.04 10.82
N PHE A 220 -3.60 -2.30 10.28
CA PHE A 220 -3.33 -0.91 10.64
C PHE A 220 -3.87 0.07 9.64
N HIS A 221 -3.90 -0.32 8.36
CA HIS A 221 -4.29 0.49 7.23
C HIS A 221 -5.03 -0.37 6.19
N ILE A 222 -5.83 0.25 5.33
CA ILE A 222 -6.63 -0.44 4.29
C ILE A 222 -6.43 0.24 2.95
N HIS A 223 -6.25 -0.57 1.91
CA HIS A 223 -6.41 -0.12 0.53
C HIS A 223 -7.80 -0.49 -0.01
N PHE A 224 -8.47 0.48 -0.61
CA PHE A 224 -9.68 0.30 -1.41
C PHE A 224 -9.31 0.28 -2.89
N LYS A 225 -8.90 -0.88 -3.34
CA LYS A 225 -8.65 -1.22 -4.74
C LYS A 225 -9.56 -2.36 -5.13
N ASP A 226 -10.05 -2.37 -6.35
CA ASP A 226 -10.90 -3.43 -6.87
C ASP A 226 -10.19 -4.22 -7.97
N ILE A 227 -10.77 -5.34 -8.33
CA ILE A 227 -10.26 -6.22 -9.36
C ILE A 227 -11.42 -6.94 -10.04
N LYS A 228 -11.33 -7.07 -11.36
CA LYS A 228 -12.28 -7.86 -12.17
C LYS A 228 -11.64 -9.18 -12.54
N LEU A 229 -12.29 -10.26 -12.14
CA LEU A 229 -11.99 -11.61 -12.58
C LEU A 229 -12.81 -11.94 -13.84
N TYR A 230 -12.18 -12.57 -14.81
CA TYR A 230 -12.84 -13.02 -16.04
C TYR A 230 -12.91 -14.56 -16.04
N PRO A 231 -14.02 -15.17 -15.56
CA PRO A 231 -14.15 -16.62 -15.40
C PRO A 231 -13.96 -17.39 -16.72
N GLU A 232 -14.42 -16.82 -17.84
CA GLU A 232 -14.24 -17.40 -19.16
C GLU A 232 -12.76 -17.48 -19.58
N LYS A 233 -11.97 -16.45 -19.25
CA LYS A 233 -10.54 -16.45 -19.52
C LYS A 233 -9.79 -17.42 -18.59
N LEU A 234 -10.17 -17.41 -17.31
CA LEU A 234 -9.62 -18.34 -16.32
C LEU A 234 -9.90 -19.79 -16.70
N ALA A 235 -11.09 -20.09 -17.21
CA ALA A 235 -11.47 -21.43 -17.69
C ALA A 235 -10.62 -21.87 -18.91
N GLU A 236 -10.20 -20.93 -19.74
CA GLU A 236 -9.36 -21.19 -20.90
C GLU A 236 -7.89 -21.37 -20.55
N CYS A 237 -7.29 -20.48 -19.73
CA CYS A 237 -5.87 -20.47 -19.46
C CYS A 237 -5.47 -21.20 -18.15
N GLY A 238 -6.41 -21.37 -17.21
CA GLY A 238 -6.16 -21.98 -15.90
C GLY A 238 -5.43 -21.10 -14.91
N VAL A 239 -5.44 -21.50 -13.64
CA VAL A 239 -4.86 -20.74 -12.50
C VAL A 239 -3.33 -20.61 -12.52
N LEU A 240 -2.64 -21.38 -13.35
CA LEU A 240 -1.19 -21.30 -13.52
C LEU A 240 -0.75 -20.29 -14.58
N ALA A 241 -1.71 -19.72 -15.33
CA ALA A 241 -1.42 -18.64 -16.25
C ALA A 241 -1.03 -17.36 -15.48
N TYR A 242 -0.37 -16.44 -16.18
CA TYR A 242 -0.05 -15.13 -15.61
C TYR A 242 -1.36 -14.40 -15.21
N PRO A 243 -1.50 -13.92 -13.96
CA PRO A 243 -2.79 -13.43 -13.46
C PRO A 243 -3.45 -12.36 -14.31
N LEU A 244 -2.69 -11.46 -14.95
CA LEU A 244 -3.27 -10.44 -15.84
C LEU A 244 -3.87 -11.00 -17.15
N ASP A 245 -3.71 -12.28 -17.42
CA ASP A 245 -4.40 -12.94 -18.55
C ASP A 245 -5.89 -13.16 -18.25
N TYR A 246 -6.24 -13.35 -16.96
CA TYR A 246 -7.62 -13.65 -16.54
C TYR A 246 -8.19 -12.67 -15.51
N MET A 247 -7.44 -11.64 -15.09
CA MET A 247 -7.93 -10.60 -14.20
C MET A 247 -7.47 -9.21 -14.67
N SER A 248 -8.12 -8.16 -14.15
CA SER A 248 -7.72 -6.77 -14.40
C SER A 248 -7.97 -5.94 -13.15
N PRO A 249 -7.00 -5.13 -12.71
CA PRO A 249 -7.24 -4.12 -11.69
C PRO A 249 -8.35 -3.16 -12.12
N LYS A 250 -9.16 -2.73 -11.14
CA LYS A 250 -10.31 -1.84 -11.32
C LYS A 250 -10.41 -0.83 -10.19
N ILE A 251 -11.04 0.29 -10.48
CA ILE A 251 -11.48 1.19 -9.42
C ILE A 251 -12.61 0.56 -8.60
N PRO A 252 -12.74 0.89 -7.29
CA PRO A 252 -13.82 0.40 -6.43
C PRO A 252 -15.20 0.53 -7.06
N GLY A 253 -15.93 -0.59 -7.12
CA GLY A 253 -17.27 -0.71 -7.69
C GLY A 253 -17.33 -1.19 -9.15
N LEU A 254 -16.18 -1.31 -9.83
CA LEU A 254 -16.11 -1.88 -11.18
C LEU A 254 -15.49 -3.28 -11.20
N GLY A 255 -15.19 -3.84 -10.05
CA GLY A 255 -14.65 -5.18 -9.87
C GLY A 255 -15.56 -6.13 -9.10
N ASP A 256 -14.95 -7.12 -8.49
CA ASP A 256 -15.61 -8.24 -7.85
C ASP A 256 -15.44 -8.27 -6.31
N VAL A 257 -14.85 -7.24 -5.69
CA VAL A 257 -14.81 -7.11 -4.23
C VAL A 257 -16.21 -6.77 -3.71
N ASN A 258 -16.71 -7.55 -2.76
CA ASN A 258 -17.98 -7.23 -2.08
C ASN A 258 -17.73 -6.15 -1.00
N TRP A 259 -17.78 -4.90 -1.41
CA TRP A 259 -17.49 -3.75 -0.54
C TRP A 259 -18.44 -3.63 0.65
N GLY A 260 -19.72 -3.95 0.45
CA GLY A 260 -20.68 -3.94 1.56
C GLY A 260 -20.31 -4.94 2.65
N ALA A 261 -19.97 -6.18 2.28
CA ALA A 261 -19.53 -7.20 3.21
C ALA A 261 -18.18 -6.85 3.85
N PHE A 262 -17.24 -6.28 3.05
CA PHE A 262 -15.93 -5.91 3.56
C PHE A 262 -16.01 -4.77 4.60
N VAL A 263 -16.74 -3.70 4.31
CA VAL A 263 -16.92 -2.58 5.25
C VAL A 263 -17.71 -3.03 6.48
N SER A 264 -18.69 -3.95 6.34
CA SER A 264 -19.38 -4.55 7.49
C SER A 264 -18.40 -5.28 8.40
N ALA A 265 -17.50 -6.11 7.84
CA ALA A 265 -16.48 -6.80 8.63
C ALA A 265 -15.52 -5.82 9.35
N LEU A 266 -15.12 -4.72 8.68
CA LEU A 266 -14.32 -3.67 9.33
C LEU A 266 -15.05 -3.00 10.50
N ASN A 267 -16.36 -2.77 10.37
CA ASN A 267 -17.19 -2.24 11.46
C ASN A 267 -17.31 -3.24 12.61
N ASP A 268 -17.48 -4.53 12.33
CA ASP A 268 -17.56 -5.58 13.37
C ASP A 268 -16.30 -5.64 14.24
N ILE A 269 -15.13 -5.50 13.62
CA ILE A 269 -13.84 -5.45 14.34
C ILE A 269 -13.54 -4.05 14.93
N ARG A 270 -14.43 -3.08 14.74
CA ARG A 270 -14.28 -1.69 15.17
C ARG A 270 -13.02 -1.02 14.62
N PHE A 271 -12.71 -1.30 13.36
CA PHE A 271 -11.57 -0.66 12.70
C PHE A 271 -11.74 0.86 12.71
N ASN A 272 -10.76 1.57 13.22
CA ASN A 272 -10.77 3.03 13.38
C ASN A 272 -9.56 3.71 12.73
N GLY A 273 -8.80 2.96 11.94
CA GLY A 273 -7.65 3.47 11.17
C GLY A 273 -8.07 4.23 9.91
N CYS A 274 -7.11 4.39 9.02
CA CYS A 274 -7.32 5.01 7.72
C CYS A 274 -7.52 3.95 6.63
N ALA A 275 -8.42 4.26 5.70
CA ALA A 275 -8.65 3.47 4.50
C ALA A 275 -8.60 4.40 3.29
N VAL A 276 -7.75 4.09 2.33
CA VAL A 276 -7.48 4.97 1.19
C VAL A 276 -7.85 4.30 -0.12
N ILE A 277 -8.34 5.10 -1.06
CA ILE A 277 -8.52 4.65 -2.45
C ILE A 277 -7.13 4.48 -3.06
N GLU A 278 -6.90 3.32 -3.64
CA GLU A 278 -5.80 3.07 -4.57
C GLU A 278 -6.36 2.89 -5.97
N VAL A 279 -5.91 3.71 -6.91
CA VAL A 279 -6.35 3.64 -8.30
C VAL A 279 -5.32 2.89 -9.13
N GLU A 280 -5.73 1.78 -9.70
CA GLU A 280 -4.99 1.00 -10.69
C GLU A 280 -5.95 0.49 -11.77
N ASP A 281 -6.50 1.38 -12.59
CA ASP A 281 -7.40 1.00 -13.70
C ASP A 281 -6.98 1.71 -14.99
N LYS A 282 -6.40 0.94 -15.91
CA LYS A 282 -5.91 1.45 -17.21
C LYS A 282 -6.95 2.23 -18.02
N ALA A 283 -8.23 2.01 -17.76
CA ALA A 283 -9.31 2.74 -18.45
C ALA A 283 -9.38 4.22 -18.03
N PHE A 284 -8.73 4.58 -16.90
CA PHE A 284 -8.79 5.91 -16.31
C PHE A 284 -7.42 6.58 -16.17
N GLU A 285 -6.43 6.19 -16.94
CA GLU A 285 -5.06 6.67 -16.74
C GLU A 285 -4.45 7.33 -17.99
N SER A 286 -5.31 7.65 -18.99
CA SER A 286 -4.84 8.24 -20.24
C SER A 286 -4.50 9.72 -20.10
N CYS A 287 -5.13 10.43 -19.16
CA CYS A 287 -4.92 11.85 -18.92
C CYS A 287 -5.31 12.26 -17.48
N ARG A 288 -4.93 13.48 -17.09
CA ARG A 288 -5.23 14.03 -15.74
C ARG A 288 -6.73 13.99 -15.40
N GLU A 289 -7.62 14.29 -16.35
CA GLU A 289 -9.07 14.30 -16.11
C GLU A 289 -9.61 12.88 -15.88
N ASP A 290 -9.10 11.89 -16.59
CA ASP A 290 -9.48 10.48 -16.37
C ASP A 290 -9.08 10.03 -14.96
N ILE A 291 -7.87 10.39 -14.52
CA ILE A 291 -7.38 10.10 -13.16
C ILE A 291 -8.30 10.74 -12.11
N LEU A 292 -8.61 12.03 -12.24
CA LEU A 292 -9.52 12.71 -11.32
C LEU A 292 -10.95 12.11 -11.34
N THR A 293 -11.39 11.68 -12.51
CA THR A 293 -12.68 10.97 -12.69
C THR A 293 -12.69 9.64 -11.96
N SER A 294 -11.61 8.85 -12.06
CA SER A 294 -11.49 7.58 -11.34
C SER A 294 -11.60 7.75 -9.82
N ILE A 295 -10.94 8.77 -9.27
CA ILE A 295 -10.98 9.09 -7.84
C ILE A 295 -12.40 9.50 -7.42
N ARG A 296 -13.06 10.38 -8.20
CA ARG A 296 -14.44 10.83 -7.92
C ARG A 296 -15.43 9.66 -7.96
N LEU A 297 -15.31 8.76 -8.96
CA LEU A 297 -16.19 7.59 -9.09
C LEU A 297 -16.00 6.62 -7.94
N SER A 298 -14.74 6.29 -7.61
CA SER A 298 -14.39 5.42 -6.48
C SER A 298 -14.96 5.97 -5.17
N LYS A 299 -14.72 7.25 -4.89
CA LYS A 299 -15.23 7.93 -3.69
C LYS A 299 -16.75 7.91 -3.64
N ARG A 300 -17.42 8.28 -4.75
CA ARG A 300 -18.88 8.28 -4.82
C ARG A 300 -19.47 6.91 -4.55
N TYR A 301 -18.86 5.85 -5.08
CA TYR A 301 -19.31 4.49 -4.87
C TYR A 301 -19.15 4.06 -3.41
N LEU A 302 -17.94 4.25 -2.84
CA LEU A 302 -17.62 3.85 -1.48
C LEU A 302 -18.37 4.65 -0.41
N ASN A 303 -18.78 5.88 -0.69
CA ASN A 303 -19.63 6.69 0.21
C ASN A 303 -21.00 6.05 0.51
N ASN A 304 -21.43 5.02 -0.23
CA ASN A 304 -22.62 4.23 0.15
C ASN A 304 -22.40 3.37 1.40
N PHE A 305 -21.14 3.14 1.79
CA PHE A 305 -20.77 2.27 2.91
C PHE A 305 -19.99 2.99 4.00
N ILE A 306 -19.39 4.15 3.68
CA ILE A 306 -18.49 4.92 4.55
C ILE A 306 -19.04 6.34 4.70
N ASN A 307 -19.20 6.80 5.94
CA ASN A 307 -19.66 8.17 6.27
C ASN A 307 -18.49 9.10 6.58
#